data_3e4367bf432efe677d40f01a66393cd9
#
_entry.id   3e4367bf432efe677d40f01a66393cd9
#
_cell.length_a   1.000
_cell.length_b   1.000
_cell.length_c   1.000
_cell.angle_alpha   90.00
_cell.angle_beta   90.00
_cell.angle_gamma   90.00
#
_symmetry.space_group_name_H-M   'P 1'
#
loop_
_entity.id
_entity.type
_entity.pdbx_description
1 polymer ?
#
loop_
_entity_poly.entity_id
_entity_poly.type
_entity_poly.pdbx_seq_one_letter_code
_entity_poly.pdbx_strand_id
1 'polypeptide(L)'
;MKKILVLIVISIFNLSVYSQNSDEAKKLLDEVAHKVEGYNNIYLEFNHRLDNEDADVHQETMGKVTLKGDLYHLKYMGTEQIFDGKKTYLIIHEDEEVIIQNANNEDEGTITPSKMFSFYKNGFTYDMGDLKTVKGIKIQYVKLTPIDSNSEILNVLVGIDVKTKHIFNIIETGENKTVTTLEVRSFKTNQPISEKLFIFDKAKYRDQMNYTISEPN
;
A
#
# COMPACT_ATOMS: atom_id res chain seq x y z
N MET A 1 -33.78 -7.69 -41.58
CA MET A 1 -33.29 -8.68 -40.61
C MET A 1 -31.75 -8.85 -40.61
N LYS A 2 -31.07 -8.93 -41.78
CA LYS A 2 -29.58 -9.07 -41.82
C LYS A 2 -28.81 -7.90 -41.18
N LYS A 3 -29.29 -6.65 -41.25
CA LYS A 3 -28.61 -5.47 -40.69
C LYS A 3 -28.67 -5.41 -39.14
N ILE A 4 -29.74 -5.93 -38.54
CA ILE A 4 -29.91 -6.00 -37.09
C ILE A 4 -28.97 -7.08 -36.48
N LEU A 5 -28.75 -8.18 -37.18
CA LEU A 5 -27.86 -9.26 -36.73
C LEU A 5 -26.38 -8.82 -36.69
N VAL A 6 -25.98 -7.98 -37.66
CA VAL A 6 -24.58 -7.42 -37.66
C VAL A 6 -24.36 -6.47 -36.51
N LEU A 7 -25.36 -5.65 -36.12
CA LEU A 7 -25.28 -4.73 -34.98
C LEU A 7 -25.17 -5.47 -33.63
N ILE A 8 -25.87 -6.58 -33.48
CA ILE A 8 -25.81 -7.41 -32.26
C ILE A 8 -24.46 -8.11 -32.14
N VAL A 9 -23.87 -8.58 -33.25
CA VAL A 9 -22.52 -9.22 -33.23
C VAL A 9 -21.43 -8.22 -32.88
N ILE A 10 -21.52 -6.97 -33.36
CA ILE A 10 -20.54 -5.92 -33.01
C ILE A 10 -20.64 -5.52 -31.54
N SER A 11 -21.87 -5.52 -30.96
CA SER A 11 -22.08 -5.23 -29.52
C SER A 11 -21.51 -6.28 -28.59
N ILE A 12 -21.55 -7.56 -28.97
CA ILE A 12 -21.01 -8.68 -28.19
C ILE A 12 -19.45 -8.67 -28.15
N PHE A 13 -18.81 -8.23 -29.23
CA PHE A 13 -17.33 -8.14 -29.31
C PHE A 13 -16.75 -7.08 -28.37
N ASN A 14 -17.47 -5.99 -28.10
CA ASN A 14 -16.96 -4.94 -27.21
C ASN A 14 -17.01 -5.34 -25.72
N LEU A 15 -17.95 -6.17 -25.29
CA LEU A 15 -18.02 -6.65 -23.89
C LEU A 15 -16.86 -7.58 -23.53
N SER A 16 -16.35 -8.35 -24.48
CA SER A 16 -15.24 -9.29 -24.25
C SER A 16 -13.92 -8.57 -23.97
N VAL A 17 -13.68 -7.41 -24.57
CA VAL A 17 -12.43 -6.65 -24.40
C VAL A 17 -12.32 -6.05 -23.00
N TYR A 18 -13.41 -5.55 -22.42
CA TYR A 18 -13.41 -4.99 -21.05
C TYR A 18 -13.18 -6.07 -19.99
N SER A 19 -13.82 -7.24 -20.13
CA SER A 19 -13.63 -8.35 -19.21
C SER A 19 -12.18 -8.86 -19.20
N GLN A 20 -11.57 -9.00 -20.37
CA GLN A 20 -10.20 -9.49 -20.50
C GLN A 20 -9.19 -8.52 -19.88
N ASN A 21 -9.37 -7.21 -20.02
CA ASN A 21 -8.50 -6.19 -19.45
C ASN A 21 -8.52 -6.22 -17.90
N SER A 22 -9.72 -6.35 -17.31
CA SER A 22 -9.89 -6.47 -15.86
C SER A 22 -9.24 -7.74 -15.29
N ASP A 23 -9.41 -8.87 -15.98
CA ASP A 23 -8.85 -10.16 -15.55
C ASP A 23 -7.31 -10.15 -15.62
N GLU A 24 -6.73 -9.56 -16.66
CA GLU A 24 -5.27 -9.40 -16.81
C GLU A 24 -4.70 -8.48 -15.73
N ALA A 25 -5.40 -7.38 -15.42
CA ALA A 25 -5.01 -6.44 -14.38
C ALA A 25 -4.99 -7.12 -13.00
N LYS A 26 -6.08 -7.83 -12.65
CA LYS A 26 -6.16 -8.59 -11.41
C LYS A 26 -5.08 -9.66 -11.32
N LYS A 27 -4.87 -10.42 -12.40
CA LYS A 27 -3.83 -11.45 -12.45
C LYS A 27 -2.44 -10.88 -12.17
N LEU A 28 -2.11 -9.72 -12.73
CA LEU A 28 -0.82 -9.07 -12.49
C LEU A 28 -0.65 -8.68 -11.01
N LEU A 29 -1.69 -8.15 -10.37
CA LEU A 29 -1.67 -7.84 -8.94
C LEU A 29 -1.52 -9.11 -8.08
N ASP A 30 -2.23 -10.18 -8.43
CA ASP A 30 -2.14 -11.47 -7.75
C ASP A 30 -0.74 -12.10 -7.90
N GLU A 31 -0.07 -11.94 -9.06
CA GLU A 31 1.33 -12.34 -9.26
C GLU A 31 2.28 -11.59 -8.31
N VAL A 32 2.05 -10.28 -8.09
CA VAL A 32 2.82 -9.48 -7.13
C VAL A 32 2.59 -9.97 -5.70
N ALA A 33 1.34 -10.14 -5.29
CA ALA A 33 0.99 -10.60 -3.95
C ALA A 33 1.59 -11.98 -3.65
N HIS A 34 1.42 -12.93 -4.56
CA HIS A 34 1.97 -14.28 -4.42
C HIS A 34 3.51 -14.27 -4.31
N LYS A 35 4.17 -13.41 -5.08
CA LYS A 35 5.62 -13.28 -5.00
C LYS A 35 6.08 -12.74 -3.65
N VAL A 36 5.38 -11.75 -3.12
CA VAL A 36 5.65 -11.15 -1.82
C VAL A 36 5.43 -12.14 -0.67
N GLU A 37 4.37 -12.95 -0.74
CA GLU A 37 4.08 -14.02 0.23
C GLU A 37 5.21 -15.08 0.31
N GLY A 38 5.98 -15.25 -0.78
CA GLY A 38 7.12 -16.18 -0.82
C GLY A 38 8.38 -15.68 -0.11
N TYR A 39 8.43 -14.45 0.38
CA TYR A 39 9.60 -13.91 1.08
C TYR A 39 9.51 -14.13 2.60
N ASN A 40 10.64 -14.53 3.23
CA ASN A 40 10.72 -14.66 4.69
C ASN A 40 10.58 -13.31 5.40
N ASN A 41 11.11 -12.26 4.79
CA ASN A 41 10.96 -10.87 5.23
C ASN A 41 11.22 -9.91 4.07
N ILE A 42 10.74 -8.68 4.22
CA ILE A 42 10.90 -7.60 3.25
C ILE A 42 11.36 -6.37 4.02
N TYR A 43 12.37 -5.68 3.50
CA TYR A 43 12.75 -4.34 3.92
C TYR A 43 12.50 -3.37 2.79
N LEU A 44 11.73 -2.31 3.07
CA LEU A 44 11.41 -1.24 2.14
C LEU A 44 11.91 0.10 2.65
N GLU A 45 12.48 0.91 1.75
CA GLU A 45 12.57 2.36 1.91
C GLU A 45 11.69 3.01 0.85
N PHE A 46 10.95 4.05 1.22
CA PHE A 46 10.02 4.71 0.34
C PHE A 46 10.01 6.22 0.53
N ASN A 47 9.69 6.94 -0.54
CA ASN A 47 9.27 8.33 -0.46
C ASN A 47 7.73 8.35 -0.41
N HIS A 48 7.20 9.16 0.47
CA HIS A 48 5.79 9.52 0.50
C HIS A 48 5.67 11.00 0.14
N ARG A 49 4.90 11.29 -0.90
CA ARG A 49 4.63 12.67 -1.35
C ARG A 49 3.14 12.90 -1.36
N LEU A 50 2.73 14.05 -0.86
CA LEU A 50 1.37 14.53 -0.87
C LEU A 50 1.35 15.87 -1.60
N ASP A 51 0.59 15.95 -2.69
CA ASP A 51 0.43 17.12 -3.53
C ASP A 51 -1.05 17.51 -3.60
N ASN A 52 -1.35 18.80 -3.40
CA ASN A 52 -2.67 19.38 -3.68
C ASN A 52 -2.47 20.81 -4.18
N GLU A 53 -2.56 20.99 -5.49
CA GLU A 53 -2.36 22.28 -6.16
C GLU A 53 -3.40 23.32 -5.74
N ASP A 54 -4.65 22.92 -5.49
CA ASP A 54 -5.73 23.83 -5.10
C ASP A 54 -5.52 24.40 -3.69
N ALA A 55 -4.85 23.65 -2.83
CA ALA A 55 -4.53 24.01 -1.45
C ALA A 55 -3.08 24.52 -1.27
N ASP A 56 -2.27 24.57 -2.34
CA ASP A 56 -0.84 24.90 -2.32
C ASP A 56 -0.07 24.02 -1.31
N VAL A 57 -0.38 22.72 -1.28
CA VAL A 57 0.26 21.76 -0.37
C VAL A 57 1.18 20.85 -1.17
N HIS A 58 2.47 20.84 -0.79
CA HIS A 58 3.49 19.96 -1.34
C HIS A 58 4.34 19.46 -0.18
N GLN A 59 4.16 18.19 0.18
CA GLN A 59 4.91 17.57 1.27
C GLN A 59 5.62 16.32 0.77
N GLU A 60 6.86 16.13 1.17
CA GLU A 60 7.63 14.93 0.88
C GLU A 60 8.30 14.43 2.17
N THR A 61 8.17 13.15 2.43
CA THR A 61 8.73 12.48 3.61
C THR A 61 9.26 11.11 3.20
N MET A 62 10.33 10.68 3.87
CA MET A 62 10.87 9.33 3.70
C MET A 62 10.40 8.42 4.84
N GLY A 63 10.16 7.16 4.50
CA GLY A 63 9.86 6.13 5.47
C GLY A 63 10.64 4.85 5.18
N LYS A 64 10.68 3.98 6.17
CA LYS A 64 11.21 2.63 6.03
C LYS A 64 10.41 1.66 6.86
N VAL A 65 10.22 0.47 6.31
CA VAL A 65 9.48 -0.60 6.99
C VAL A 65 10.18 -1.94 6.79
N THR A 66 10.20 -2.74 7.85
CA THR A 66 10.55 -4.15 7.79
C THR A 66 9.30 -4.97 8.06
N LEU A 67 9.04 -5.95 7.21
CA LEU A 67 7.89 -6.86 7.27
C LEU A 67 8.35 -8.30 7.44
N LYS A 68 7.65 -9.10 8.25
CA LYS A 68 7.80 -10.54 8.37
C LYS A 68 6.44 -11.19 8.60
N GLY A 69 5.83 -11.73 7.54
CA GLY A 69 4.42 -12.08 7.57
C GLY A 69 3.59 -10.84 7.92
N ASP A 70 2.73 -10.95 8.93
CA ASP A 70 1.91 -9.83 9.40
C ASP A 70 2.67 -8.86 10.31
N LEU A 71 3.82 -9.28 10.86
CA LEU A 71 4.62 -8.42 11.73
C LEU A 71 5.24 -7.28 10.96
N TYR A 72 5.30 -6.08 11.54
CA TYR A 72 6.02 -4.97 10.94
C TYR A 72 6.68 -4.04 11.95
N HIS A 73 7.73 -3.39 11.48
CA HIS A 73 8.37 -2.25 12.14
C HIS A 73 8.51 -1.13 11.11
N LEU A 74 7.69 -0.10 11.25
CA LEU A 74 7.65 1.09 10.40
C LEU A 74 8.32 2.25 11.14
N LYS A 75 9.14 3.01 10.41
CA LYS A 75 9.63 4.34 10.84
C LYS A 75 9.20 5.35 9.78
N TYR A 76 8.37 6.30 10.19
CA TYR A 76 7.77 7.25 9.28
C TYR A 76 7.34 8.53 10.03
N MET A 77 7.62 9.71 9.47
CA MET A 77 7.24 11.02 10.02
C MET A 77 7.63 11.22 11.50
N GLY A 78 8.89 10.85 11.85
CA GLY A 78 9.37 11.01 13.24
C GLY A 78 8.81 10.01 14.24
N THR A 79 7.94 9.09 13.80
CA THR A 79 7.37 8.05 14.65
C THR A 79 7.93 6.66 14.31
N GLU A 80 7.82 5.73 15.27
CA GLU A 80 8.02 4.31 15.03
C GLU A 80 6.71 3.57 15.33
N GLN A 81 6.36 2.61 14.49
CA GLN A 81 5.21 1.75 14.72
C GLN A 81 5.66 0.29 14.66
N ILE A 82 5.40 -0.45 15.73
CA ILE A 82 5.70 -1.88 15.83
C ILE A 82 4.39 -2.64 15.95
N PHE A 83 4.19 -3.64 15.10
CA PHE A 83 3.11 -4.61 15.22
C PHE A 83 3.70 -5.98 15.53
N ASP A 84 3.30 -6.57 16.66
CA ASP A 84 3.81 -7.85 17.15
C ASP A 84 2.91 -9.05 16.82
N GLY A 85 1.85 -8.81 16.00
CA GLY A 85 0.83 -9.80 15.66
C GLY A 85 -0.42 -9.74 16.56
N LYS A 86 -0.40 -8.95 17.63
CA LYS A 86 -1.52 -8.77 18.57
C LYS A 86 -1.80 -7.32 18.91
N LYS A 87 -0.74 -6.53 19.06
CA LYS A 87 -0.80 -5.12 19.44
C LYS A 87 0.06 -4.29 18.50
N THR A 88 -0.40 -3.07 18.29
CA THR A 88 0.36 -2.00 17.62
C THR A 88 0.88 -1.04 18.68
N TYR A 89 2.18 -0.76 18.63
CA TYR A 89 2.89 0.18 19.51
C TYR A 89 3.31 1.37 18.66
N LEU A 90 2.63 2.51 18.82
CA LEU A 90 2.98 3.77 18.18
C LEU A 90 3.89 4.56 19.14
N ILE A 91 5.12 4.78 18.74
CA ILE A 91 6.14 5.50 19.51
C ILE A 91 6.29 6.88 18.88
N ILE A 92 5.94 7.93 19.62
CA ILE A 92 6.01 9.33 19.21
C ILE A 92 7.19 9.94 19.96
N HIS A 93 8.32 10.07 19.24
CA HIS A 93 9.55 10.50 19.88
C HIS A 93 9.53 11.96 20.33
N GLU A 94 8.81 12.83 19.61
CA GLU A 94 8.68 14.26 19.96
C GLU A 94 7.93 14.46 21.27
N ASP A 95 6.88 13.66 21.51
CA ASP A 95 6.04 13.76 22.69
C ASP A 95 6.51 12.83 23.84
N GLU A 96 7.56 12.05 23.63
CA GLU A 96 8.04 11.04 24.58
C GLU A 96 6.91 10.10 25.04
N GLU A 97 6.05 9.71 24.09
CA GLU A 97 4.86 8.90 24.33
C GLU A 97 4.88 7.60 23.52
N VAL A 98 4.31 6.54 24.13
CA VAL A 98 3.98 5.29 23.44
C VAL A 98 2.49 5.03 23.61
N ILE A 99 1.77 4.90 22.50
CA ILE A 99 0.35 4.52 22.45
C ILE A 99 0.26 3.05 22.08
N ILE A 100 -0.36 2.23 22.93
CA ILE A 100 -0.59 0.81 22.67
C ILE A 100 -2.02 0.63 22.20
N GLN A 101 -2.21 -0.09 21.09
CA GLN A 101 -3.53 -0.39 20.52
C GLN A 101 -3.68 -1.89 20.31
N ASN A 102 -4.87 -2.42 20.50
CA ASN A 102 -5.17 -3.81 20.13
C ASN A 102 -5.45 -3.89 18.63
N ALA A 103 -4.98 -4.96 17.97
CA ALA A 103 -5.18 -5.18 16.54
C ALA A 103 -6.65 -5.12 16.08
N ASN A 104 -7.60 -5.45 16.97
CA ASN A 104 -9.04 -5.44 16.68
C ASN A 104 -9.64 -4.03 16.60
N ASN A 105 -8.89 -2.99 16.96
CA ASN A 105 -9.33 -1.59 16.95
C ASN A 105 -8.81 -0.84 15.71
N GLU A 106 -8.14 -1.52 14.78
CA GLU A 106 -7.80 -0.91 13.49
C GLU A 106 -9.09 -0.74 12.68
N ASP A 107 -9.34 0.49 12.21
CA ASP A 107 -10.46 0.76 11.31
C ASP A 107 -10.34 -0.15 10.06
N GLU A 108 -11.46 -0.77 9.64
CA GLU A 108 -11.49 -1.71 8.52
C GLU A 108 -10.93 -1.12 7.20
N GLY A 109 -10.86 0.22 7.09
CA GLY A 109 -10.31 0.96 5.95
C GLY A 109 -8.81 1.26 6.03
N THR A 110 -8.14 1.01 7.15
CA THR A 110 -6.73 1.37 7.30
C THR A 110 -5.81 0.38 6.58
N ILE A 111 -5.05 0.88 5.60
CA ILE A 111 -4.01 0.10 4.92
C ILE A 111 -2.77 0.06 5.81
N THR A 112 -2.60 -1.04 6.54
CA THR A 112 -1.38 -1.29 7.30
C THR A 112 -0.21 -1.69 6.39
N PRO A 113 1.05 -1.55 6.83
CA PRO A 113 2.20 -1.99 6.04
C PRO A 113 2.13 -3.45 5.58
N SER A 114 1.56 -4.35 6.40
CA SER A 114 1.37 -5.76 6.02
C SER A 114 0.29 -5.96 4.95
N LYS A 115 -0.72 -5.08 4.90
CA LYS A 115 -1.81 -5.15 3.92
C LYS A 115 -1.48 -4.45 2.59
N MET A 116 -0.38 -3.70 2.49
CA MET A 116 -0.06 -2.90 1.29
C MET A 116 0.08 -3.72 0.00
N PHE A 117 0.29 -5.02 0.09
CA PHE A 117 0.39 -5.91 -1.08
C PHE A 117 -0.91 -6.66 -1.38
N SER A 118 -1.96 -6.48 -0.57
CA SER A 118 -3.22 -7.20 -0.71
C SER A 118 -4.47 -6.30 -0.60
N PHE A 119 -4.32 -5.00 -0.36
CA PHE A 119 -5.44 -4.05 -0.17
C PHE A 119 -6.40 -4.04 -1.36
N TYR A 120 -5.89 -4.29 -2.56
CA TYR A 120 -6.67 -4.30 -3.79
C TYR A 120 -7.70 -5.43 -3.87
N LYS A 121 -7.54 -6.51 -3.07
CA LYS A 121 -8.38 -7.72 -3.17
C LYS A 121 -9.87 -7.47 -2.95
N ASN A 122 -10.21 -6.41 -2.22
CA ASN A 122 -11.59 -6.04 -1.91
C ASN A 122 -11.82 -4.56 -2.18
N GLY A 123 -13.03 -4.21 -2.59
CA GLY A 123 -13.48 -2.82 -2.70
C GLY A 123 -13.11 -2.08 -4.00
N PHE A 124 -12.48 -2.76 -4.98
CA PHE A 124 -12.04 -2.14 -6.23
C PHE A 124 -12.44 -2.95 -7.47
N THR A 125 -12.65 -2.22 -8.56
CA THR A 125 -12.57 -2.75 -9.92
C THR A 125 -11.17 -2.48 -10.48
N TYR A 126 -10.78 -3.24 -11.51
CA TYR A 126 -9.42 -3.22 -12.05
C TYR A 126 -9.43 -2.92 -13.54
N ASP A 127 -8.49 -2.07 -13.98
CA ASP A 127 -8.20 -1.84 -15.39
C ASP A 127 -6.70 -1.87 -15.62
N MET A 128 -6.26 -2.53 -16.70
CA MET A 128 -4.87 -2.45 -17.12
C MET A 128 -4.59 -1.03 -17.64
N GLY A 129 -3.68 -0.35 -16.99
CA GLY A 129 -3.26 1.00 -17.36
C GLY A 129 -2.07 1.02 -18.32
N ASP A 130 -1.42 2.18 -18.43
CA ASP A 130 -0.30 2.40 -19.34
C ASP A 130 0.95 1.61 -18.95
N LEU A 131 1.69 1.17 -19.95
CA LEU A 131 3.07 0.73 -19.80
C LEU A 131 3.99 1.95 -20.01
N LYS A 132 4.73 2.34 -18.97
CA LYS A 132 5.65 3.50 -19.02
C LYS A 132 7.09 3.08 -18.71
N THR A 133 8.04 3.86 -19.21
CA THR A 133 9.44 3.74 -18.77
C THR A 133 9.76 4.89 -17.82
N VAL A 134 10.03 4.56 -16.56
CA VAL A 134 10.35 5.52 -15.50
C VAL A 134 11.75 5.22 -14.98
N LYS A 135 12.66 6.19 -15.04
CA LYS A 135 14.06 6.00 -14.60
C LYS A 135 14.74 4.76 -15.22
N GLY A 136 14.39 4.44 -16.49
CA GLY A 136 14.93 3.28 -17.22
C GLY A 136 14.27 1.93 -16.89
N ILE A 137 13.30 1.90 -16.01
CA ILE A 137 12.54 0.71 -15.60
C ILE A 137 11.19 0.69 -16.33
N LYS A 138 10.80 -0.45 -16.89
CA LYS A 138 9.47 -0.63 -17.49
C LYS A 138 8.45 -0.90 -16.40
N ILE A 139 7.50 0.00 -16.23
CA ILE A 139 6.45 -0.04 -15.23
C ILE A 139 5.10 -0.24 -15.91
N GLN A 140 4.43 -1.33 -15.59
CA GLN A 140 3.04 -1.56 -15.94
C GLN A 140 2.15 -0.99 -14.84
N TYR A 141 1.27 -0.07 -15.18
CA TYR A 141 0.27 0.43 -14.25
C TYR A 141 -0.99 -0.42 -14.27
N VAL A 142 -1.58 -0.59 -13.10
CA VAL A 142 -2.94 -1.10 -12.91
C VAL A 142 -3.73 0.00 -12.22
N LYS A 143 -4.88 0.36 -12.79
CA LYS A 143 -5.81 1.31 -12.19
C LYS A 143 -6.84 0.56 -11.37
N LEU A 144 -6.98 0.96 -10.11
CA LEU A 144 -8.02 0.52 -9.19
C LEU A 144 -9.04 1.64 -9.07
N THR A 145 -10.32 1.32 -9.22
CA THR A 145 -11.42 2.26 -9.01
C THR A 145 -12.30 1.72 -7.87
N PRO A 146 -12.53 2.49 -6.80
CA PRO A 146 -13.40 2.07 -5.71
C PRO A 146 -14.79 1.66 -6.21
N ILE A 147 -15.36 0.60 -5.63
CA ILE A 147 -16.73 0.15 -5.92
C ILE A 147 -17.73 1.00 -5.13
N ASP A 148 -17.34 1.44 -3.92
CA ASP A 148 -18.16 2.33 -3.11
C ASP A 148 -18.17 3.74 -3.74
N SER A 149 -19.36 4.18 -4.16
CA SER A 149 -19.57 5.51 -4.74
C SER A 149 -19.40 6.67 -3.74
N ASN A 150 -19.33 6.39 -2.44
CA ASN A 150 -19.07 7.39 -1.39
C ASN A 150 -17.60 7.42 -0.97
N SER A 151 -16.74 6.69 -1.67
CA SER A 151 -15.30 6.71 -1.40
C SER A 151 -14.72 8.09 -1.67
N GLU A 152 -13.94 8.61 -0.74
CA GLU A 152 -13.16 9.85 -0.96
C GLU A 152 -12.00 9.66 -1.95
N ILE A 153 -11.72 8.41 -2.34
CA ILE A 153 -10.70 8.05 -3.33
C ILE A 153 -11.34 7.94 -4.71
N LEU A 154 -10.84 8.69 -5.68
CA LEU A 154 -11.26 8.57 -7.09
C LEU A 154 -10.65 7.35 -7.77
N ASN A 155 -9.37 7.12 -7.56
CA ASN A 155 -8.64 5.97 -8.10
C ASN A 155 -7.29 5.78 -7.42
N VAL A 156 -6.75 4.57 -7.57
CA VAL A 156 -5.37 4.24 -7.20
C VAL A 156 -4.66 3.63 -8.41
N LEU A 157 -3.49 4.16 -8.75
CA LEU A 157 -2.61 3.56 -9.76
C LEU A 157 -1.51 2.78 -9.05
N VAL A 158 -1.43 1.49 -9.31
CA VAL A 158 -0.35 0.62 -8.83
C VAL A 158 0.65 0.40 -9.95
N GLY A 159 1.84 0.98 -9.84
CA GLY A 159 2.93 0.81 -10.77
C GLY A 159 3.76 -0.42 -10.39
N ILE A 160 3.91 -1.35 -11.33
CA ILE A 160 4.58 -2.64 -11.13
C ILE A 160 5.77 -2.72 -12.08
N ASP A 161 6.97 -2.95 -11.56
CA ASP A 161 8.14 -3.27 -12.37
C ASP A 161 7.90 -4.60 -13.10
N VAL A 162 7.86 -4.53 -14.44
CA VAL A 162 7.57 -5.67 -15.31
C VAL A 162 8.55 -6.82 -15.10
N LYS A 163 9.83 -6.50 -14.82
CA LYS A 163 10.91 -7.47 -14.67
C LYS A 163 10.91 -8.13 -13.31
N THR A 164 10.82 -7.33 -12.25
CA THR A 164 10.92 -7.84 -10.88
C THR A 164 9.59 -8.23 -10.28
N LYS A 165 8.46 -7.78 -10.85
CA LYS A 165 7.12 -7.97 -10.28
C LYS A 165 7.00 -7.38 -8.87
N HIS A 166 7.79 -6.37 -8.54
CA HIS A 166 7.63 -5.60 -7.32
C HIS A 166 6.85 -4.32 -7.59
N ILE A 167 6.16 -3.82 -6.57
CA ILE A 167 5.55 -2.50 -6.63
C ILE A 167 6.68 -1.46 -6.73
N PHE A 168 6.58 -0.60 -7.75
CA PHE A 168 7.44 0.54 -7.95
C PHE A 168 6.88 1.78 -7.25
N ASN A 169 5.59 2.05 -7.44
CA ASN A 169 4.87 3.11 -6.75
C ASN A 169 3.38 2.80 -6.62
N ILE A 170 2.74 3.51 -5.69
CA ILE A 170 1.28 3.58 -5.54
C ILE A 170 0.93 5.06 -5.59
N ILE A 171 -0.01 5.44 -6.46
CA ILE A 171 -0.49 6.82 -6.63
C ILE A 171 -1.98 6.83 -6.39
N GLU A 172 -2.40 7.44 -5.29
CA GLU A 172 -3.80 7.63 -4.94
C GLU A 172 -4.24 9.04 -5.32
N THR A 173 -5.41 9.17 -5.92
CA THR A 173 -6.03 10.46 -6.23
C THR A 173 -7.35 10.56 -5.46
N GLY A 174 -7.47 11.55 -4.60
CA GLY A 174 -8.67 11.86 -3.84
C GLY A 174 -9.66 12.74 -4.60
N GLU A 175 -10.93 12.76 -4.16
CA GLU A 175 -11.96 13.65 -4.70
C GLU A 175 -11.64 15.14 -4.51
N ASN A 176 -10.94 15.46 -3.44
CA ASN A 176 -10.42 16.80 -3.14
C ASN A 176 -9.18 17.17 -3.96
N LYS A 177 -8.85 16.40 -5.00
CA LYS A 177 -7.68 16.53 -5.88
C LYS A 177 -6.32 16.35 -5.19
N THR A 178 -6.29 15.87 -3.96
CA THR A 178 -5.03 15.46 -3.33
C THR A 178 -4.49 14.24 -4.06
N VAL A 179 -3.20 14.28 -4.39
CA VAL A 179 -2.47 13.15 -4.97
C VAL A 179 -1.43 12.69 -3.97
N THR A 180 -1.61 11.48 -3.47
CA THR A 180 -0.65 10.83 -2.57
C THR A 180 0.17 9.82 -3.36
N THR A 181 1.48 9.97 -3.35
CA THR A 181 2.41 9.05 -4.03
C THR A 181 3.33 8.38 -3.04
N LEU A 182 3.32 7.05 -3.01
CA LEU A 182 4.31 6.24 -2.33
C LEU A 182 5.23 5.63 -3.40
N GLU A 183 6.50 6.05 -3.46
CA GLU A 183 7.50 5.52 -4.39
C GLU A 183 8.51 4.66 -3.63
N VAL A 184 8.67 3.40 -4.02
CA VAL A 184 9.65 2.47 -3.43
C VAL A 184 11.06 2.83 -3.92
N ARG A 185 11.96 3.14 -2.98
CA ARG A 185 13.36 3.50 -3.24
C ARG A 185 14.29 2.30 -3.11
N SER A 186 13.99 1.42 -2.19
CA SER A 186 14.77 0.22 -1.91
C SER A 186 13.83 -0.93 -1.57
N PHE A 187 14.03 -2.08 -2.19
CA PHE A 187 13.29 -3.31 -1.92
C PHE A 187 14.29 -4.44 -1.69
N LYS A 188 14.45 -4.88 -0.44
CA LYS A 188 15.33 -5.99 -0.07
C LYS A 188 14.53 -7.11 0.55
N THR A 189 14.85 -8.35 0.21
CA THR A 189 14.12 -9.53 0.69
C THR A 189 15.06 -10.49 1.40
N ASN A 190 14.52 -11.31 2.30
CA ASN A 190 15.23 -12.41 2.96
C ASN A 190 16.54 -11.97 3.65
N GLN A 191 16.54 -10.78 4.24
CA GLN A 191 17.68 -10.26 4.94
C GLN A 191 17.80 -10.93 6.33
N PRO A 192 19.02 -11.09 6.86
CA PRO A 192 19.18 -11.49 8.25
C PRO A 192 18.62 -10.37 9.15
N ILE A 193 17.57 -10.68 9.90
CA ILE A 193 16.91 -9.75 10.84
C ILE A 193 16.80 -10.39 12.22
N SER A 194 16.83 -9.55 13.27
CA SER A 194 16.56 -10.00 14.63
C SER A 194 15.05 -10.05 14.89
N GLU A 195 14.56 -11.10 15.52
CA GLU A 195 13.19 -11.21 15.99
C GLU A 195 12.80 -10.09 16.97
N LYS A 196 13.78 -9.55 17.70
CA LYS A 196 13.59 -8.40 18.60
C LYS A 196 13.11 -7.13 17.90
N LEU A 197 13.23 -7.08 16.56
CA LEU A 197 12.77 -5.94 15.77
C LEU A 197 11.26 -5.71 15.89
N PHE A 198 10.50 -6.79 16.12
CA PHE A 198 9.03 -6.77 16.22
C PHE A 198 8.52 -6.86 17.66
N ILE A 199 9.42 -6.70 18.64
CA ILE A 199 9.09 -6.77 20.07
C ILE A 199 9.22 -5.38 20.65
N PHE A 200 8.13 -4.88 21.27
CA PHE A 200 8.17 -3.64 22.02
C PHE A 200 8.86 -3.84 23.37
N ASP A 201 9.92 -3.11 23.63
CA ASP A 201 10.65 -3.14 24.89
C ASP A 201 10.10 -2.07 25.85
N LYS A 202 9.08 -2.44 26.63
CA LYS A 202 8.41 -1.54 27.58
C LYS A 202 9.39 -0.98 28.63
N ALA A 203 10.34 -1.77 29.10
CA ALA A 203 11.31 -1.33 30.11
C ALA A 203 12.26 -0.26 29.53
N LYS A 204 12.70 -0.43 28.29
CA LYS A 204 13.51 0.57 27.59
C LYS A 204 12.80 1.92 27.55
N TYR A 205 11.56 1.95 27.05
CA TYR A 205 10.85 3.22 26.87
C TYR A 205 10.41 3.84 28.20
N ARG A 206 9.81 3.06 29.11
CA ARG A 206 9.32 3.58 30.39
C ARG A 206 10.45 3.89 31.37
N ASP A 207 11.36 2.92 31.60
CA ASP A 207 12.28 2.98 32.74
C ASP A 207 13.61 3.64 32.38
N GLN A 208 14.06 3.55 31.11
CA GLN A 208 15.31 4.14 30.67
C GLN A 208 15.12 5.48 29.95
N MET A 209 14.08 5.60 29.13
CA MET A 209 13.80 6.81 28.33
C MET A 209 12.74 7.72 28.94
N ASN A 210 12.06 7.28 29.99
CA ASN A 210 11.03 8.02 30.74
C ASN A 210 9.81 8.42 29.88
N TYR A 211 9.46 7.58 28.89
CA TYR A 211 8.27 7.80 28.06
C TYR A 211 6.99 7.48 28.80
N THR A 212 5.96 8.26 28.56
CA THR A 212 4.58 7.95 28.97
C THR A 212 4.06 6.79 28.12
N ILE A 213 3.42 5.78 28.77
CA ILE A 213 2.82 4.66 28.05
C ILE A 213 1.32 4.66 28.28
N SER A 214 0.56 4.89 27.21
CA SER A 214 -0.90 4.87 27.17
C SER A 214 -1.40 3.53 26.64
N GLU A 215 -2.23 2.82 27.45
CA GLU A 215 -2.84 1.55 27.07
C GLU A 215 -4.35 1.73 26.89
N PRO A 216 -5.00 1.05 25.93
CA PRO A 216 -6.45 1.08 25.82
C PRO A 216 -7.09 0.42 27.06
N ASN A 217 -8.14 1.01 27.54
CA ASN A 217 -8.98 0.45 28.61
C ASN A 217 -9.69 -0.82 28.15
#